data_d6cdf3b6cd5c56c305b06265f3be52fd
#
_entry.id   d6cdf3b6cd5c56c305b06265f3be52fd
#
_cell.length_a   1.000
_cell.length_b   1.000
_cell.length_c   1.000
_cell.angle_alpha   90.00
_cell.angle_beta   90.00
_cell.angle_gamma   90.00
#
_symmetry.space_group_name_H-M   'P 1'
#
loop_
_entity.id
_entity.type
_entity.pdbx_description
1 polymer ?
#
loop_
_entity_poly.entity_id
_entity_poly.type
_entity_poly.pdbx_seq_one_letter_code
_entity_poly.pdbx_strand_id
1 'polypeptide(L)'
;MDKKLILTLLTILMLFFTHNANAKTMKLHHKKAGLVCADCHINKPFEAAPMEQCLTCHELPQKKQDYHGAPDKHDSPHYGTELECENCHAEHEKSENYCNNCHEFDFKVP
;
A
#
# COMPACT_ATOMS: atom_id res chain seq x y z
N MET A 1 -23.00 42.66 -17.73
CA MET A 1 -22.08 42.06 -16.74
C MET A 1 -20.68 42.56 -17.08
N ASP A 2 -20.02 43.26 -16.18
CA ASP A 2 -18.72 43.87 -16.43
C ASP A 2 -17.65 42.85 -16.74
N LYS A 3 -16.86 43.08 -17.81
CA LYS A 3 -15.74 42.20 -18.18
C LYS A 3 -14.75 41.96 -17.03
N LYS A 4 -14.59 42.96 -16.15
CA LYS A 4 -13.77 42.84 -14.92
C LYS A 4 -14.37 41.85 -13.93
N LEU A 5 -15.69 41.81 -13.77
CA LEU A 5 -16.37 40.89 -12.88
C LEU A 5 -16.26 39.43 -13.36
N ILE A 6 -16.35 39.22 -14.68
CA ILE A 6 -16.18 37.88 -15.29
C ILE A 6 -14.75 37.39 -15.10
N LEU A 7 -13.76 38.27 -15.30
CA LEU A 7 -12.34 37.91 -15.14
C LEU A 7 -12.00 37.55 -13.69
N THR A 8 -12.54 38.29 -12.72
CA THR A 8 -12.35 37.95 -11.28
C THR A 8 -13.06 36.68 -10.88
N LEU A 9 -14.25 36.40 -11.40
CA LEU A 9 -14.94 35.12 -11.15
C LEU A 9 -14.19 33.92 -11.75
N LEU A 10 -13.61 34.06 -12.94
CA LEU A 10 -12.79 33.06 -13.59
C LEU A 10 -11.49 32.78 -12.81
N THR A 11 -10.82 33.81 -12.29
CA THR A 11 -9.61 33.63 -11.48
C THR A 11 -9.91 32.99 -10.13
N ILE A 12 -11.03 33.31 -9.49
CA ILE A 12 -11.47 32.67 -8.24
C ILE A 12 -11.80 31.19 -8.50
N LEU A 13 -12.51 30.90 -9.60
CA LEU A 13 -12.86 29.50 -9.97
C LEU A 13 -11.60 28.66 -10.23
N MET A 14 -10.57 29.22 -10.84
CA MET A 14 -9.31 28.51 -11.09
C MET A 14 -8.55 28.19 -9.79
N LEU A 15 -8.69 28.98 -8.73
CA LEU A 15 -8.06 28.73 -7.42
C LEU A 15 -8.69 27.56 -6.66
N PHE A 16 -9.96 27.23 -6.95
CA PHE A 16 -10.62 26.08 -6.32
C PHE A 16 -10.25 24.71 -6.94
N PHE A 17 -9.60 24.70 -8.10
CA PHE A 17 -9.19 23.47 -8.79
C PHE A 17 -7.77 23.01 -8.46
N THR A 18 -7.07 23.64 -7.52
CA THR A 18 -5.85 23.05 -6.97
C THR A 18 -6.22 21.87 -6.07
N HIS A 19 -6.60 20.77 -6.68
CA HIS A 19 -6.71 19.51 -5.95
C HIS A 19 -5.31 19.16 -5.46
N ASN A 20 -5.11 19.24 -4.17
CA ASN A 20 -3.95 18.66 -3.52
C ASN A 20 -4.03 17.13 -3.73
N ALA A 21 -3.40 16.65 -4.79
CA ALA A 21 -3.07 15.25 -4.92
C ALA A 21 -2.04 14.96 -3.80
N ASN A 22 -2.52 14.56 -2.63
CA ASN A 22 -1.66 14.04 -1.58
C ASN A 22 -1.05 12.75 -2.12
N ALA A 23 0.16 12.86 -2.68
CA ALA A 23 0.94 11.67 -3.00
C ALA A 23 1.16 10.90 -1.69
N LYS A 24 0.68 9.67 -1.63
CA LYS A 24 0.91 8.80 -0.48
C LYS A 24 2.41 8.63 -0.30
N THR A 25 2.89 8.72 0.94
CA THR A 25 4.31 8.60 1.24
C THR A 25 4.73 7.14 1.30
N MET A 26 5.87 6.83 0.71
CA MET A 26 6.50 5.52 0.78
C MET A 26 7.10 5.28 2.17
N LYS A 27 7.09 4.04 2.65
CA LYS A 27 7.76 3.65 3.89
C LYS A 27 9.26 3.96 3.85
N LEU A 28 9.81 4.32 5.00
CA LEU A 28 11.17 4.83 5.10
C LEU A 28 12.23 3.84 4.61
N HIS A 29 12.05 2.54 4.83
CA HIS A 29 13.01 1.52 4.41
C HIS A 29 13.11 1.40 2.88
N HIS A 30 11.99 1.42 2.15
CA HIS A 30 11.99 1.44 0.68
C HIS A 30 12.57 2.74 0.13
N LYS A 31 12.23 3.87 0.74
CA LYS A 31 12.81 5.15 0.39
C LYS A 31 14.33 5.18 0.59
N LYS A 32 14.84 4.62 1.70
CA LYS A 32 16.29 4.51 1.96
C LYS A 32 16.99 3.54 1.01
N ALA A 33 16.28 2.52 0.52
CA ALA A 33 16.78 1.61 -0.51
C ALA A 33 16.84 2.25 -1.92
N GLY A 34 16.37 3.48 -2.07
CA GLY A 34 16.40 4.23 -3.32
C GLY A 34 15.27 3.89 -4.28
N LEU A 35 14.23 3.17 -3.83
CA LEU A 35 13.08 2.82 -4.67
C LEU A 35 12.26 4.06 -5.02
N VAL A 36 11.66 4.03 -6.19
CA VAL A 36 10.72 5.04 -6.69
C VAL A 36 9.35 4.42 -6.96
N CYS A 37 8.32 5.24 -7.14
CA CYS A 37 6.96 4.76 -7.33
C CYS A 37 6.82 3.75 -8.48
N ALA A 38 7.57 3.95 -9.57
CA ALA A 38 7.54 3.08 -10.75
C ALA A 38 8.16 1.69 -10.52
N ASP A 39 8.95 1.49 -9.46
CA ASP A 39 9.53 0.17 -9.15
C ASP A 39 8.46 -0.81 -8.64
N CYS A 40 7.36 -0.27 -8.08
CA CYS A 40 6.22 -1.07 -7.62
C CYS A 40 5.03 -0.96 -8.59
N HIS A 41 4.75 0.25 -9.09
CA HIS A 41 3.63 0.55 -9.97
C HIS A 41 4.06 0.55 -11.45
N ILE A 42 4.33 -0.62 -12.01
CA ILE A 42 4.95 -0.74 -13.35
C ILE A 42 4.07 -0.19 -14.46
N ASN A 43 2.78 -0.53 -14.47
CA ASN A 43 1.88 -0.20 -15.56
C ASN A 43 0.67 0.66 -15.15
N LYS A 44 0.42 0.81 -13.86
CA LYS A 44 -0.80 1.41 -13.32
C LYS A 44 -0.51 2.15 -12.01
N PRO A 45 -0.19 3.44 -12.09
CA PRO A 45 0.32 4.20 -10.94
C PRO A 45 -0.66 4.35 -9.77
N PHE A 46 -1.94 4.01 -9.96
CA PHE A 46 -2.98 4.16 -8.93
C PHE A 46 -3.62 2.83 -8.53
N GLU A 47 -3.11 1.71 -9.02
CA GLU A 47 -3.52 0.38 -8.59
C GLU A 47 -2.50 -0.21 -7.61
N ALA A 48 -2.92 -1.15 -6.79
CA ALA A 48 -2.03 -1.89 -5.91
C ALA A 48 -0.94 -2.61 -6.70
N ALA A 49 0.26 -2.65 -6.16
CA ALA A 49 1.35 -3.41 -6.76
C ALA A 49 1.07 -4.91 -6.57
N PRO A 50 1.17 -5.74 -7.63
CA PRO A 50 0.94 -7.17 -7.49
C PRO A 50 2.01 -7.84 -6.63
N MET A 51 1.68 -8.96 -5.99
CA MET A 51 2.59 -9.71 -5.12
C MET A 51 3.89 -10.08 -5.84
N GLU A 52 3.84 -10.44 -7.12
CA GLU A 52 5.01 -10.77 -7.93
C GLU A 52 6.04 -9.63 -7.94
N GLN A 53 5.59 -8.39 -7.88
CA GLN A 53 6.51 -7.25 -7.84
C GLN A 53 7.24 -7.17 -6.51
N CYS A 54 6.58 -7.48 -5.41
CA CYS A 54 7.23 -7.58 -4.10
C CYS A 54 8.29 -8.69 -4.10
N LEU A 55 7.97 -9.82 -4.71
CA LEU A 55 8.83 -11.01 -4.76
C LEU A 55 10.04 -10.85 -5.68
N THR A 56 10.15 -9.77 -6.46
CA THR A 56 11.40 -9.46 -7.19
C THR A 56 12.57 -9.15 -6.27
N CYS A 57 12.29 -8.70 -5.05
CA CYS A 57 13.30 -8.31 -4.06
C CYS A 57 13.13 -9.04 -2.72
N HIS A 58 11.91 -9.45 -2.38
CA HIS A 58 11.59 -10.15 -1.15
C HIS A 58 11.38 -11.64 -1.41
N GLU A 59 11.75 -12.46 -0.46
CA GLU A 59 11.45 -13.88 -0.46
C GLU A 59 10.33 -14.16 0.56
N LEU A 60 9.43 -15.09 0.22
CA LEU A 60 8.51 -15.62 1.22
C LEU A 60 9.31 -16.37 2.29
N PRO A 61 9.03 -16.16 3.58
CA PRO A 61 9.69 -16.89 4.63
C PRO A 61 9.46 -18.39 4.47
N GLN A 62 10.53 -19.11 4.17
CA GLN A 62 10.50 -20.58 3.91
C GLN A 62 10.40 -21.41 5.18
N LYS A 63 10.60 -20.79 6.35
CA LYS A 63 10.63 -21.52 7.62
C LYS A 63 9.30 -21.42 8.31
N LYS A 64 8.66 -22.58 8.52
CA LYS A 64 7.58 -22.70 9.50
C LYS A 64 8.14 -22.31 10.86
N GLN A 65 7.74 -21.17 11.35
CA GLN A 65 8.00 -20.80 12.73
C GLN A 65 7.10 -21.67 13.60
N ASP A 66 7.59 -22.10 14.74
CA ASP A 66 6.77 -22.78 15.75
C ASP A 66 5.87 -21.73 16.42
N TYR A 67 4.63 -21.68 15.99
CA TYR A 67 3.64 -20.69 16.43
C TYR A 67 2.81 -21.17 17.65
N HIS A 68 3.22 -22.22 18.35
CA HIS A 68 2.46 -22.73 19.49
C HIS A 68 0.96 -22.93 19.19
N GLY A 69 0.66 -23.48 18.01
CA GLY A 69 -0.72 -23.74 17.57
C GLY A 69 -1.33 -22.68 16.66
N ALA A 70 -0.68 -21.55 16.44
CA ALA A 70 -1.09 -20.61 15.40
C ALA A 70 -0.59 -21.08 14.01
N PRO A 71 -1.33 -20.81 12.93
CA PRO A 71 -0.88 -21.16 11.58
C PRO A 71 0.30 -20.29 11.13
N ASP A 72 1.04 -20.79 10.13
CA ASP A 72 1.98 -19.95 9.41
C ASP A 72 1.23 -18.86 8.67
N LYS A 73 1.59 -17.60 8.90
CA LYS A 73 0.94 -16.44 8.32
C LYS A 73 1.23 -16.26 6.82
N HIS A 74 2.31 -16.88 6.32
CA HIS A 74 2.69 -16.84 4.91
C HIS A 74 2.41 -18.17 4.18
N ASP A 75 1.88 -19.17 4.89
CA ASP A 75 1.40 -20.44 4.34
C ASP A 75 0.19 -20.89 5.16
N SER A 76 -0.89 -20.12 5.05
CA SER A 76 -2.07 -20.32 5.89
C SER A 76 -2.97 -21.42 5.36
N PRO A 77 -3.78 -22.08 6.23
CA PRO A 77 -4.74 -23.10 5.80
C PRO A 77 -5.80 -22.59 4.81
N HIS A 78 -6.07 -21.28 4.78
CA HIS A 78 -7.09 -20.70 3.92
C HIS A 78 -6.57 -20.30 2.54
N TYR A 79 -5.34 -19.79 2.49
CA TYR A 79 -4.80 -19.14 1.29
C TYR A 79 -3.50 -19.79 0.81
N GLY A 80 -2.90 -20.71 1.59
CA GLY A 80 -1.55 -21.17 1.31
C GLY A 80 -0.59 -19.99 1.25
N THR A 81 0.24 -19.96 0.22
CA THR A 81 1.19 -18.87 -0.07
C THR A 81 0.63 -17.80 -1.01
N GLU A 82 -0.67 -17.84 -1.33
CA GLU A 82 -1.31 -17.02 -2.37
C GLU A 82 -1.97 -15.75 -1.82
N LEU A 83 -1.90 -15.50 -0.51
CA LEU A 83 -2.43 -14.27 0.08
C LEU A 83 -1.57 -13.08 -0.34
N GLU A 84 -2.19 -12.11 -1.04
CA GLU A 84 -1.51 -10.90 -1.48
C GLU A 84 -0.83 -10.17 -0.32
N CYS A 85 0.42 -9.75 -0.53
CA CYS A 85 1.25 -9.11 0.49
C CYS A 85 0.58 -7.87 1.09
N GLU A 86 -0.13 -7.10 0.26
CA GLU A 86 -0.79 -5.86 0.66
C GLU A 86 -1.94 -6.05 1.65
N ASN A 87 -2.52 -7.25 1.76
CA ASN A 87 -3.54 -7.52 2.75
C ASN A 87 -3.03 -7.31 4.19
N CYS A 88 -1.73 -7.49 4.40
CA CYS A 88 -1.08 -7.25 5.68
C CYS A 88 -0.05 -6.12 5.62
N HIS A 89 0.77 -6.08 4.57
CA HIS A 89 1.91 -5.16 4.42
C HIS A 89 1.56 -3.94 3.58
N ALA A 90 0.89 -2.96 4.18
CA ALA A 90 0.57 -1.72 3.49
C ALA A 90 1.80 -0.82 3.34
N GLU A 91 2.15 -0.42 2.11
CA GLU A 91 3.27 0.49 1.85
C GLU A 91 2.97 1.94 2.22
N HIS A 92 1.75 2.39 1.98
CA HIS A 92 1.36 3.79 2.15
C HIS A 92 0.56 4.07 3.42
N GLU A 93 0.32 3.05 4.20
CA GLU A 93 -0.52 3.09 5.39
C GLU A 93 0.10 2.23 6.50
N LYS A 94 -0.57 2.15 7.63
CA LYS A 94 -0.20 1.24 8.70
C LYS A 94 -0.48 -0.20 8.26
N SER A 95 0.50 -1.06 8.39
CA SER A 95 0.32 -2.51 8.21
C SER A 95 -0.61 -3.08 9.28
N GLU A 96 -1.47 -4.03 8.92
CA GLU A 96 -2.44 -4.63 9.81
C GLU A 96 -2.48 -6.16 9.64
N ASN A 97 -2.87 -6.85 10.69
CA ASN A 97 -3.02 -8.30 10.64
C ASN A 97 -4.36 -8.67 9.99
N TYR A 98 -4.34 -9.04 8.72
CA TYR A 98 -5.52 -9.43 7.95
C TYR A 98 -6.32 -10.59 8.58
N CYS A 99 -5.64 -11.53 9.22
CA CYS A 99 -6.30 -12.66 9.87
C CYS A 99 -7.26 -12.23 10.99
N ASN A 100 -7.04 -11.05 11.58
CA ASN A 100 -7.88 -10.53 12.66
C ASN A 100 -9.25 -10.03 12.20
N ASN A 101 -9.56 -10.08 10.90
CA ASN A 101 -10.93 -9.91 10.42
C ASN A 101 -11.86 -11.05 10.89
N CYS A 102 -11.29 -12.23 11.22
CA CYS A 102 -12.04 -13.41 11.67
C CYS A 102 -11.43 -14.10 12.91
N HIS A 103 -10.16 -13.85 13.20
CA HIS A 103 -9.40 -14.48 14.28
C HIS A 103 -8.83 -13.44 15.24
N GLU A 104 -8.31 -13.90 16.37
CA GLU A 104 -7.62 -13.06 17.36
C GLU A 104 -6.16 -13.55 17.48
N PHE A 105 -5.36 -13.34 16.44
CA PHE A 105 -3.93 -13.65 16.47
C PHE A 105 -3.11 -12.41 16.81
N ASP A 106 -2.12 -12.55 17.67
CA ASP A 106 -1.18 -11.47 18.02
C ASP A 106 0.02 -11.43 17.04
N PHE A 107 -0.26 -11.53 15.74
CA PHE A 107 0.76 -11.36 14.72
C PHE A 107 1.15 -9.89 14.60
N LYS A 108 2.44 -9.61 14.70
CA LYS A 108 2.99 -8.28 14.43
C LYS A 108 3.35 -8.20 12.95
N VAL A 109 2.75 -7.24 12.27
CA VAL A 109 3.06 -6.94 10.87
C VAL A 109 3.98 -5.72 10.84
N PRO A 110 5.19 -5.82 10.28
CA PRO A 110 6.17 -4.72 10.21
C PRO A 110 5.77 -3.59 9.24
#